data_666de2848b570c2c83e9be81739fc98e
#
_entry.id   666de2848b570c2c83e9be81739fc98e
#
_cell.length_a   1.000
_cell.length_b   1.000
_cell.length_c   1.000
_cell.angle_alpha   90.00
_cell.angle_beta   90.00
_cell.angle_gamma   90.00
#
_symmetry.space_group_name_H-M   'P 1'
#
loop_
_entity.id
_entity.type
_entity.pdbx_description
1 polymer ?
#
loop_
_entity_poly.entity_id
_entity_poly.type
_entity_poly.pdbx_seq_one_letter_code
_entity_poly.pdbx_strand_id
1 'polypeptide(L)'
;NYNIKNQPKKVIYCKKCVYSNQKVVPSKIIEDDHDHSNRIFLRFREDGICSACETVEKKLTDKKHKIDWKQRENQLKNILDKYRSRNGSYDCIVPGSGGKDSVFQAHMLREKYKMNPLTVTFSPARYTEVGMKNFHKWPENGNVNNFLYSPAGNIYGKLVKLAFENMLHPFQPFIFGQRHYATHMACKLKIPLIFLGEPFSEFGSEEEYEDEQYFMPPKYFTKQKDQNIKLAGVEISKLI
;
A
#
# COMPACT_ATOMS: atom_id res chain seq x y z
N ASN A 1 8.83 -4.57 -31.71
CA ASN A 1 7.73 -3.60 -31.69
C ASN A 1 6.67 -4.10 -30.74
N TYR A 2 6.68 -3.63 -29.50
CA TYR A 2 5.60 -3.89 -28.54
C TYR A 2 4.41 -3.01 -28.93
N ASN A 3 3.47 -3.58 -29.67
CA ASN A 3 2.19 -2.93 -29.93
C ASN A 3 1.35 -3.04 -28.65
N ILE A 4 1.37 -1.99 -27.82
CA ILE A 4 0.48 -1.89 -26.67
C ILE A 4 -0.92 -1.63 -27.24
N LYS A 5 -1.80 -2.63 -27.14
CA LYS A 5 -3.19 -2.48 -27.55
C LYS A 5 -3.84 -1.29 -26.82
N ASN A 6 -4.63 -0.52 -27.55
CA ASN A 6 -5.38 0.63 -27.05
C ASN A 6 -4.54 1.85 -26.58
N GLN A 7 -3.24 1.88 -26.82
CA GLN A 7 -2.44 3.07 -26.50
C GLN A 7 -2.87 4.24 -27.41
N PRO A 8 -3.23 5.40 -26.82
CA PRO A 8 -3.51 6.60 -27.60
C PRO A 8 -2.31 6.99 -28.48
N LYS A 9 -2.53 7.13 -29.80
CA LYS A 9 -1.46 7.47 -30.77
C LYS A 9 -0.95 8.90 -30.58
N LYS A 10 -1.86 9.83 -30.25
CA LYS A 10 -1.53 11.24 -30.00
C LYS A 10 -1.45 11.49 -28.50
N VAL A 11 -0.33 12.06 -28.05
CA VAL A 11 -0.18 12.45 -26.65
C VAL A 11 -0.93 13.75 -26.40
N ILE A 12 -1.80 13.73 -25.39
CA ILE A 12 -2.57 14.87 -24.91
C ILE A 12 -2.31 14.99 -23.41
N TYR A 13 -2.00 16.17 -22.95
CA TYR A 13 -1.80 16.46 -21.53
C TYR A 13 -3.04 17.08 -20.90
N CYS A 14 -3.25 16.76 -19.64
CA CYS A 14 -4.31 17.36 -18.85
C CYS A 14 -4.06 18.87 -18.69
N LYS A 15 -5.11 19.69 -18.88
CA LYS A 15 -5.03 21.13 -18.70
C LYS A 15 -4.88 21.57 -17.23
N LYS A 16 -5.09 20.66 -16.27
CA LYS A 16 -5.07 20.95 -14.84
C LYS A 16 -3.87 20.31 -14.10
N CYS A 17 -3.37 19.20 -14.59
CA CYS A 17 -2.20 18.51 -14.03
C CYS A 17 -1.24 18.07 -15.14
N VAL A 18 -0.14 17.37 -14.76
CA VAL A 18 0.91 16.94 -15.71
C VAL A 18 0.63 15.58 -16.37
N TYR A 19 -0.48 14.90 -16.07
CA TYR A 19 -0.76 13.58 -16.61
C TYR A 19 -1.11 13.66 -18.10
N SER A 20 -0.60 12.69 -18.86
CA SER A 20 -0.97 12.48 -20.26
C SER A 20 -2.03 11.37 -20.37
N ASN A 21 -2.72 11.35 -21.51
CA ASN A 21 -3.65 10.28 -21.86
C ASN A 21 -2.97 8.92 -22.11
N GLN A 22 -1.64 8.88 -22.12
CA GLN A 22 -0.86 7.63 -22.18
C GLN A 22 -0.50 7.10 -20.78
N LYS A 23 -0.89 7.80 -19.72
CA LYS A 23 -0.75 7.28 -18.35
C LYS A 23 -1.63 6.05 -18.20
N VAL A 24 -0.99 4.93 -17.87
CA VAL A 24 -1.70 3.69 -17.50
C VAL A 24 -2.30 3.87 -16.13
N VAL A 25 -3.60 3.58 -16.01
CA VAL A 25 -4.25 3.47 -14.70
C VAL A 25 -3.85 2.13 -14.10
N PRO A 26 -3.31 2.10 -12.88
CA PRO A 26 -2.97 0.86 -12.22
C PRO A 26 -4.26 0.14 -11.84
N SER A 27 -4.79 -0.65 -12.78
CA SER A 27 -6.05 -1.36 -12.60
C SER A 27 -5.99 -2.46 -11.54
N LYS A 28 -4.78 -3.00 -11.25
CA LYS A 28 -4.62 -4.10 -10.30
C LYS A 28 -3.17 -4.16 -9.81
N ILE A 29 -2.85 -3.37 -8.81
CA ILE A 29 -1.52 -3.36 -8.16
C ILE A 29 -1.15 -4.73 -7.56
N ILE A 30 -2.12 -5.65 -7.45
CA ILE A 30 -2.00 -6.90 -6.70
C ILE A 30 -1.85 -8.10 -7.63
N GLU A 31 -2.21 -7.99 -8.89
CA GLU A 31 -2.12 -9.14 -9.81
C GLU A 31 -0.72 -9.23 -10.40
N ASP A 32 -0.11 -10.41 -10.21
CA ASP A 32 1.21 -10.76 -10.73
C ASP A 32 1.25 -10.88 -12.27
N ASP A 33 0.11 -10.87 -12.90
CA ASP A 33 -0.02 -10.86 -14.35
C ASP A 33 -0.04 -9.42 -14.83
N HIS A 34 1.13 -8.90 -15.17
CA HIS A 34 1.23 -7.75 -16.05
C HIS A 34 0.73 -8.15 -17.44
N ASP A 35 -0.60 -8.28 -17.59
CA ASP A 35 -1.18 -8.37 -18.92
C ASP A 35 -0.99 -7.04 -19.63
N HIS A 36 0.14 -6.96 -20.35
CA HIS A 36 0.44 -5.80 -21.18
C HIS A 36 -0.53 -5.64 -22.35
N SER A 37 -1.38 -6.64 -22.61
CA SER A 37 -2.31 -6.63 -23.73
C SER A 37 -3.58 -5.82 -23.46
N ASN A 38 -3.92 -5.59 -22.19
CA ASN A 38 -5.19 -4.97 -21.80
C ASN A 38 -5.00 -3.81 -20.81
N ARG A 39 -4.18 -2.84 -21.19
CA ARG A 39 -3.93 -1.65 -20.36
C ARG A 39 -5.07 -0.65 -20.47
N ILE A 40 -5.55 -0.18 -19.33
CA ILE A 40 -6.49 0.94 -19.24
C ILE A 40 -5.68 2.23 -19.16
N PHE A 41 -6.01 3.17 -20.04
CA PHE A 41 -5.37 4.48 -20.08
C PHE A 41 -6.28 5.53 -19.44
N LEU A 42 -5.64 6.58 -18.92
CA LEU A 42 -6.35 7.67 -18.28
C LEU A 42 -7.33 8.34 -19.25
N ARG A 43 -8.60 8.44 -18.86
CA ARG A 43 -9.64 9.10 -19.65
C ARG A 43 -9.57 10.61 -19.51
N PHE A 44 -10.00 11.31 -20.54
CA PHE A 44 -10.06 12.77 -20.58
C PHE A 44 -11.49 13.20 -20.96
N ARG A 45 -11.98 14.21 -20.26
CA ARG A 45 -13.22 14.91 -20.63
C ARG A 45 -12.99 15.78 -21.87
N GLU A 46 -14.07 16.23 -22.50
CA GLU A 46 -14.02 17.10 -23.69
C GLU A 46 -13.31 18.43 -23.42
N ASP A 47 -13.40 18.95 -22.20
CA ASP A 47 -12.71 20.17 -21.77
C ASP A 47 -11.20 19.98 -21.56
N GLY A 48 -10.69 18.76 -21.70
CA GLY A 48 -9.28 18.41 -21.58
C GLY A 48 -8.80 18.13 -20.15
N ILE A 49 -9.73 17.89 -19.22
CA ILE A 49 -9.40 17.49 -17.84
C ILE A 49 -9.38 15.96 -17.73
N CYS A 50 -8.34 15.41 -17.10
CA CYS A 50 -8.23 13.96 -16.91
C CYS A 50 -9.14 13.44 -15.78
N SER A 51 -9.49 12.15 -15.84
CA SER A 51 -10.36 11.49 -14.86
C SER A 51 -9.83 11.57 -13.42
N ALA A 52 -8.51 11.60 -13.20
CA ALA A 52 -7.95 11.80 -11.86
C ALA A 52 -8.28 13.20 -11.30
N CYS A 53 -8.15 14.26 -12.12
CA CYS A 53 -8.55 15.60 -11.72
C CYS A 53 -10.06 15.73 -11.53
N GLU A 54 -10.86 15.06 -12.37
CA GLU A 54 -12.31 15.01 -12.24
C GLU A 54 -12.72 14.40 -10.90
N THR A 55 -12.09 13.30 -10.49
CA THR A 55 -12.32 12.66 -9.18
C THR A 55 -12.00 13.62 -8.02
N VAL A 56 -10.90 14.36 -8.12
CA VAL A 56 -10.56 15.37 -7.11
C VAL A 56 -11.60 16.50 -7.08
N GLU A 57 -12.04 16.99 -8.24
CA GLU A 57 -13.10 18.01 -8.32
C GLU A 57 -14.39 17.53 -7.65
N LYS A 58 -14.83 16.30 -7.95
CA LYS A 58 -16.00 15.70 -7.31
C LYS A 58 -15.85 15.62 -5.79
N LYS A 59 -14.70 15.15 -5.29
CA LYS A 59 -14.44 15.10 -3.84
C LYS A 59 -14.49 16.46 -3.15
N LEU A 60 -14.11 17.53 -3.85
CA LEU A 60 -14.09 18.89 -3.29
C LEU A 60 -15.44 19.61 -3.39
N THR A 61 -16.22 19.32 -4.43
CA THR A 61 -17.45 20.08 -4.75
C THR A 61 -18.74 19.35 -4.37
N ASP A 62 -18.72 18.02 -4.35
CA ASP A 62 -19.92 17.24 -4.04
C ASP A 62 -20.18 17.22 -2.54
N LYS A 63 -21.37 17.72 -2.17
CA LYS A 63 -21.82 17.71 -0.77
C LYS A 63 -21.94 16.30 -0.18
N LYS A 64 -22.22 15.29 -1.02
CA LYS A 64 -22.25 13.86 -0.61
C LYS A 64 -20.87 13.34 -0.22
N HIS A 65 -19.80 13.89 -0.81
CA HIS A 65 -18.41 13.51 -0.54
C HIS A 65 -17.74 14.40 0.51
N LYS A 66 -18.46 15.37 1.09
CA LYS A 66 -17.93 16.22 2.14
C LYS A 66 -17.70 15.40 3.40
N ILE A 67 -16.43 15.12 3.67
CA ILE A 67 -16.03 14.32 4.84
C ILE A 67 -16.30 15.11 6.13
N ASP A 68 -17.14 14.57 7.00
CA ASP A 68 -17.24 15.03 8.38
C ASP A 68 -16.06 14.47 9.20
N TRP A 69 -15.01 15.27 9.30
CA TRP A 69 -13.80 14.87 10.02
C TRP A 69 -14.04 14.62 11.51
N LYS A 70 -15.01 15.30 12.12
CA LYS A 70 -15.38 15.06 13.51
C LYS A 70 -16.03 13.69 13.69
N GLN A 71 -16.91 13.33 12.79
CA GLN A 71 -17.52 12.00 12.76
C GLN A 71 -16.44 10.92 12.51
N ARG A 72 -15.52 11.15 11.57
CA ARG A 72 -14.40 10.23 11.28
C ARG A 72 -13.48 10.06 12.50
N GLU A 73 -13.16 11.14 13.21
CA GLU A 73 -12.34 11.04 14.42
C GLU A 73 -13.08 10.25 15.52
N ASN A 74 -14.39 10.42 15.67
CA ASN A 74 -15.18 9.63 16.62
C ASN A 74 -15.23 8.14 16.24
N GLN A 75 -15.39 7.83 14.96
CA GLN A 75 -15.29 6.45 14.46
C GLN A 75 -13.93 5.83 14.78
N LEU A 76 -12.84 6.57 14.53
CA LEU A 76 -11.50 6.13 14.88
C LEU A 76 -11.38 5.87 16.39
N LYS A 77 -11.80 6.79 17.24
CA LYS A 77 -11.75 6.63 18.70
C LYS A 77 -12.49 5.37 19.17
N ASN A 78 -13.66 5.11 18.61
CA ASN A 78 -14.43 3.89 18.93
C ASN A 78 -13.67 2.61 18.57
N ILE A 79 -12.99 2.60 17.43
CA ILE A 79 -12.12 1.47 17.01
C ILE A 79 -10.95 1.33 17.99
N LEU A 80 -10.28 2.42 18.31
CA LEU A 80 -9.13 2.41 19.22
C LEU A 80 -9.52 1.89 20.60
N ASP A 81 -10.63 2.37 21.15
CA ASP A 81 -11.10 1.97 22.48
C ASP A 81 -11.53 0.50 22.52
N LYS A 82 -12.09 -0.01 21.42
CA LYS A 82 -12.44 -1.43 21.29
C LYS A 82 -11.22 -2.34 21.38
N TYR A 83 -10.09 -1.92 20.79
CA TYR A 83 -8.86 -2.73 20.68
C TYR A 83 -7.78 -2.33 21.66
N ARG A 84 -8.02 -1.34 22.50
CA ARG A 84 -7.07 -0.91 23.54
C ARG A 84 -6.81 -2.04 24.54
N SER A 85 -5.56 -2.40 24.70
CA SER A 85 -5.14 -3.36 25.71
C SER A 85 -5.33 -2.81 27.14
N ARG A 86 -5.78 -3.67 28.03
CA ARG A 86 -5.93 -3.34 29.45
C ARG A 86 -4.80 -3.89 30.34
N ASN A 87 -3.92 -4.68 29.75
CA ASN A 87 -2.85 -5.38 30.47
C ASN A 87 -1.42 -4.94 30.07
N GLY A 88 -1.31 -3.83 29.32
CA GLY A 88 -0.03 -3.31 28.85
C GLY A 88 0.54 -4.00 27.60
N SER A 89 -0.19 -4.95 26.99
CA SER A 89 0.18 -5.53 25.70
C SER A 89 0.06 -4.49 24.57
N TYR A 90 0.60 -4.81 23.40
CA TYR A 90 0.43 -3.97 22.22
C TYR A 90 -1.02 -3.95 21.75
N ASP A 91 -1.49 -2.75 21.42
CA ASP A 91 -2.87 -2.51 20.98
C ASP A 91 -3.04 -2.72 19.48
N CYS A 92 -1.99 -2.36 18.73
CA CYS A 92 -2.02 -2.37 17.28
C CYS A 92 -0.63 -2.53 16.67
N ILE A 93 -0.61 -2.86 15.39
CA ILE A 93 0.63 -2.93 14.58
C ILE A 93 0.64 -1.76 13.60
N VAL A 94 1.81 -1.12 13.45
CA VAL A 94 2.09 -0.12 12.43
C VAL A 94 3.25 -0.62 11.56
N PRO A 95 2.98 -1.12 10.35
CA PRO A 95 4.05 -1.47 9.42
C PRO A 95 4.72 -0.22 8.87
N GLY A 96 6.05 -0.27 8.75
CA GLY A 96 6.80 0.86 8.20
C GLY A 96 8.29 0.61 8.15
N SER A 97 9.02 1.58 7.66
CA SER A 97 10.47 1.54 7.50
C SER A 97 11.17 2.82 7.99
N GLY A 98 10.51 3.62 8.82
CA GLY A 98 11.00 4.94 9.21
C GLY A 98 10.67 6.05 8.20
N GLY A 99 9.80 5.78 7.22
CA GLY A 99 9.25 6.78 6.31
C GLY A 99 8.24 7.69 7.02
N LYS A 100 8.01 8.89 6.47
CA LYS A 100 7.19 9.94 7.11
C LYS A 100 5.80 9.48 7.54
N ASP A 101 5.14 8.67 6.72
CA ASP A 101 3.74 8.28 6.93
C ASP A 101 3.60 7.30 8.09
N SER A 102 4.44 6.25 8.14
CA SER A 102 4.46 5.29 9.24
C SER A 102 4.92 5.91 10.55
N VAL A 103 5.92 6.80 10.51
CA VAL A 103 6.38 7.55 11.69
C VAL A 103 5.25 8.42 12.23
N PHE A 104 4.57 9.17 11.36
CA PHE A 104 3.45 10.01 11.76
C PHE A 104 2.30 9.20 12.37
N GLN A 105 1.95 8.06 11.77
CA GLN A 105 0.91 7.18 12.32
C GLN A 105 1.25 6.65 13.71
N ALA A 106 2.45 6.09 13.87
CA ALA A 106 2.89 5.56 15.16
C ALA A 106 2.92 6.65 16.23
N HIS A 107 3.42 7.85 15.87
CA HIS A 107 3.43 9.01 16.75
C HIS A 107 2.02 9.44 17.16
N MET A 108 1.09 9.58 16.22
CA MET A 108 -0.28 9.97 16.51
C MET A 108 -1.00 8.95 17.38
N LEU A 109 -0.83 7.66 17.09
CA LEU A 109 -1.41 6.59 17.90
C LEU A 109 -0.89 6.63 19.32
N ARG A 110 0.41 6.82 19.50
CA ARG A 110 1.02 6.87 20.81
C ARG A 110 0.72 8.17 21.55
N GLU A 111 1.01 9.32 20.97
CA GLU A 111 0.98 10.60 21.66
C GLU A 111 -0.44 11.19 21.78
N LYS A 112 -1.20 11.19 20.70
CA LYS A 112 -2.55 11.74 20.70
C LYS A 112 -3.56 10.75 21.28
N TYR A 113 -3.53 9.50 20.81
CA TYR A 113 -4.55 8.52 21.16
C TYR A 113 -4.16 7.59 22.32
N LYS A 114 -2.94 7.72 22.85
CA LYS A 114 -2.44 6.93 23.99
C LYS A 114 -2.57 5.41 23.79
N MET A 115 -2.35 4.97 22.54
CA MET A 115 -2.21 3.56 22.20
C MET A 115 -0.79 3.06 22.47
N ASN A 116 -0.64 1.75 22.55
CA ASN A 116 0.66 1.09 22.62
C ASN A 116 1.00 0.36 21.31
N PRO A 117 1.45 1.09 20.26
CA PRO A 117 1.71 0.49 18.95
C PRO A 117 3.02 -0.32 18.96
N LEU A 118 2.96 -1.50 18.32
CA LEU A 118 4.13 -2.23 17.87
C LEU A 118 4.42 -1.87 16.43
N THR A 119 5.63 -1.45 16.12
CA THR A 119 6.03 -1.24 14.73
C THR A 119 6.69 -2.50 14.17
N VAL A 120 6.44 -2.79 12.89
CA VAL A 120 7.03 -3.94 12.21
C VAL A 120 7.60 -3.52 10.87
N THR A 121 8.77 -4.04 10.53
CA THR A 121 9.48 -3.68 9.30
C THR A 121 9.90 -4.94 8.55
N PHE A 122 9.49 -5.03 7.29
CA PHE A 122 10.11 -5.95 6.34
C PHE A 122 11.26 -5.21 5.66
N SER A 123 12.48 -5.72 5.79
CA SER A 123 13.68 -5.03 5.30
C SER A 123 13.67 -4.90 3.77
N PRO A 124 13.94 -3.72 3.21
CA PRO A 124 14.26 -3.60 1.80
C PRO A 124 15.58 -4.31 1.48
N ALA A 125 15.84 -4.58 0.20
CA ALA A 125 17.08 -5.24 -0.24
C ALA A 125 18.33 -4.40 0.10
N ARG A 126 18.19 -3.08 0.06
CA ARG A 126 19.24 -2.12 0.46
C ARG A 126 18.61 -0.87 1.07
N TYR A 127 19.29 -0.32 2.05
CA TYR A 127 19.00 1.01 2.59
C TYR A 127 19.95 2.04 1.98
N THR A 128 19.47 3.24 1.79
CA THR A 128 20.34 4.43 1.67
C THR A 128 20.85 4.80 3.06
N GLU A 129 21.93 5.58 3.14
CA GLU A 129 22.45 6.06 4.44
C GLU A 129 21.41 6.85 5.22
N VAL A 130 20.65 7.71 4.53
CA VAL A 130 19.56 8.48 5.14
C VAL A 130 18.43 7.57 5.58
N GLY A 131 18.05 6.59 4.75
CA GLY A 131 17.01 5.61 5.08
C GLY A 131 17.37 4.80 6.32
N MET A 132 18.63 4.37 6.46
CA MET A 132 19.11 3.65 7.64
C MET A 132 19.08 4.52 8.89
N LYS A 133 19.53 5.76 8.80
CA LYS A 133 19.46 6.73 9.91
C LYS A 133 18.02 6.96 10.35
N ASN A 134 17.10 7.14 9.41
CA ASN A 134 15.67 7.34 9.72
C ASN A 134 15.07 6.09 10.37
N PHE A 135 15.41 4.90 9.86
CA PHE A 135 14.96 3.64 10.42
C PHE A 135 15.38 3.47 11.89
N HIS A 136 16.64 3.74 12.23
CA HIS A 136 17.11 3.63 13.62
C HIS A 136 16.49 4.70 14.53
N LYS A 137 16.37 5.93 14.05
CA LYS A 137 15.78 7.02 14.84
C LYS A 137 14.28 6.85 15.09
N TRP A 138 13.58 6.10 14.25
CA TRP A 138 12.14 5.93 14.40
C TRP A 138 11.74 5.27 15.73
N PRO A 139 12.19 4.06 16.08
CA PRO A 139 11.85 3.46 17.35
C PRO A 139 12.42 4.26 18.54
N GLU A 140 13.63 4.79 18.41
CA GLU A 140 14.28 5.57 19.46
C GLU A 140 13.50 6.84 19.82
N ASN A 141 13.30 7.72 18.85
CA ASN A 141 12.61 9.01 19.06
C ASN A 141 11.10 8.85 19.21
N GLY A 142 10.52 7.84 18.59
CA GLY A 142 9.09 7.53 18.68
C GLY A 142 8.71 6.78 19.95
N ASN A 143 9.68 6.34 20.74
CA ASN A 143 9.48 5.51 21.92
C ASN A 143 8.54 4.32 21.63
N VAL A 144 8.80 3.62 20.51
CA VAL A 144 8.05 2.45 20.06
C VAL A 144 9.00 1.27 19.83
N ASN A 145 8.53 0.07 20.09
CA ASN A 145 9.29 -1.12 19.75
C ASN A 145 9.15 -1.45 18.26
N ASN A 146 10.20 -2.02 17.65
CA ASN A 146 10.21 -2.42 16.26
C ASN A 146 10.67 -3.87 16.09
N PHE A 147 9.93 -4.66 15.31
CA PHE A 147 10.37 -5.97 14.86
C PHE A 147 10.78 -5.88 13.40
N LEU A 148 12.06 -6.09 13.15
CA LEU A 148 12.65 -6.12 11.82
C LEU A 148 12.79 -7.58 11.35
N TYR A 149 12.25 -7.88 10.18
CA TYR A 149 12.53 -9.09 9.45
C TYR A 149 13.41 -8.78 8.23
N SER A 150 14.58 -9.41 8.20
CA SER A 150 15.51 -9.34 7.07
C SER A 150 15.58 -10.72 6.42
N PRO A 151 15.11 -10.87 5.17
CA PRO A 151 15.27 -12.13 4.45
C PRO A 151 16.75 -12.49 4.26
N ALA A 152 17.06 -13.78 4.16
CA ALA A 152 18.42 -14.23 3.86
C ALA A 152 18.88 -13.65 2.52
N GLY A 153 20.02 -12.98 2.51
CA GLY A 153 20.49 -12.16 1.38
C GLY A 153 20.66 -12.94 0.08
N ASN A 154 21.08 -14.21 0.15
CA ASN A 154 21.20 -15.09 -1.01
C ASN A 154 19.84 -15.44 -1.64
N ILE A 155 18.80 -15.68 -0.83
CA ILE A 155 17.44 -15.97 -1.31
C ILE A 155 16.82 -14.69 -1.85
N TYR A 156 16.93 -13.61 -1.09
CA TYR A 156 16.33 -12.33 -1.48
C TYR A 156 16.93 -11.78 -2.76
N GLY A 157 18.27 -11.84 -2.92
CA GLY A 157 18.94 -11.44 -4.14
C GLY A 157 18.50 -12.24 -5.37
N LYS A 158 18.30 -13.56 -5.21
CA LYS A 158 17.76 -14.41 -6.28
C LYS A 158 16.34 -14.03 -6.66
N LEU A 159 15.47 -13.78 -5.68
CA LEU A 159 14.09 -13.35 -5.93
C LEU A 159 14.03 -11.98 -6.64
N VAL A 160 14.87 -11.03 -6.24
CA VAL A 160 14.97 -9.71 -6.89
C VAL A 160 15.42 -9.87 -8.34
N LYS A 161 16.42 -10.73 -8.61
CA LYS A 161 16.90 -11.04 -9.97
C LYS A 161 15.79 -11.66 -10.81
N LEU A 162 15.13 -12.70 -10.31
CA LEU A 162 14.01 -13.35 -11.00
C LEU A 162 12.85 -12.39 -11.28
N ALA A 163 12.51 -11.54 -10.33
CA ALA A 163 11.47 -10.53 -10.51
C ALA A 163 11.85 -9.51 -11.59
N PHE A 164 13.10 -9.14 -11.67
CA PHE A 164 13.57 -8.28 -12.74
C PHE A 164 13.53 -8.98 -14.11
N GLU A 165 14.03 -10.21 -14.19
CA GLU A 165 14.08 -10.98 -15.44
C GLU A 165 12.71 -11.32 -16.00
N ASN A 166 11.76 -11.72 -15.11
CA ASN A 166 10.43 -12.17 -15.53
C ASN A 166 9.40 -11.03 -15.64
N MET A 167 9.56 -9.96 -14.88
CA MET A 167 8.52 -8.94 -14.71
C MET A 167 9.01 -7.51 -14.94
N LEU A 168 10.32 -7.28 -15.11
CA LEU A 168 10.96 -5.95 -15.08
C LEU A 168 10.62 -5.16 -13.80
N HIS A 169 10.31 -5.87 -12.71
CA HIS A 169 9.83 -5.30 -11.46
C HIS A 169 10.60 -5.84 -10.25
N PRO A 170 11.84 -5.38 -10.00
CA PRO A 170 12.72 -5.91 -8.95
C PRO A 170 12.17 -5.71 -7.53
N PHE A 171 11.20 -4.81 -7.34
CA PHE A 171 10.59 -4.53 -6.04
C PHE A 171 9.44 -5.48 -5.66
N GLN A 172 8.97 -6.32 -6.57
CA GLN A 172 7.84 -7.19 -6.32
C GLN A 172 8.03 -8.08 -5.06
N PRO A 173 9.16 -8.74 -4.81
CA PRO A 173 9.37 -9.51 -3.59
C PRO A 173 9.31 -8.66 -2.31
N PHE A 174 9.80 -7.41 -2.38
CA PHE A 174 9.71 -6.48 -1.26
C PHE A 174 8.26 -6.07 -0.97
N ILE A 175 7.49 -5.74 -2.00
CA ILE A 175 6.08 -5.36 -1.87
C ILE A 175 5.27 -6.50 -1.23
N PHE A 176 5.51 -7.74 -1.66
CA PHE A 176 4.88 -8.92 -1.06
C PHE A 176 5.23 -9.05 0.43
N GLY A 177 6.51 -8.98 0.74
CA GLY A 177 6.98 -9.04 2.12
C GLY A 177 6.36 -7.95 2.99
N GLN A 178 6.35 -6.71 2.51
CA GLN A 178 5.75 -5.57 3.21
C GLN A 178 4.26 -5.80 3.55
N ARG A 179 3.50 -6.30 2.58
CA ARG A 179 2.05 -6.53 2.75
C ARG A 179 1.74 -7.65 3.73
N HIS A 180 2.48 -8.75 3.62
CA HIS A 180 2.17 -9.95 4.39
C HIS A 180 2.81 -9.97 5.78
N TYR A 181 3.93 -9.30 5.98
CA TYR A 181 4.64 -9.36 7.25
C TYR A 181 3.83 -8.78 8.40
N ALA A 182 3.16 -7.65 8.21
CA ALA A 182 2.31 -7.06 9.25
C ALA A 182 1.17 -8.00 9.67
N THR A 183 0.48 -8.60 8.70
CA THR A 183 -0.60 -9.55 8.96
C THR A 183 -0.09 -10.81 9.63
N HIS A 184 1.08 -11.33 9.20
CA HIS A 184 1.72 -12.47 9.82
C HIS A 184 2.06 -12.21 11.29
N MET A 185 2.63 -11.06 11.59
CA MET A 185 2.95 -10.66 12.96
C MET A 185 1.69 -10.43 13.81
N ALA A 186 0.65 -9.82 13.23
CA ALA A 186 -0.65 -9.65 13.86
C ALA A 186 -1.24 -10.99 14.32
N CYS A 187 -1.24 -11.98 13.42
CA CYS A 187 -1.70 -13.34 13.75
C CYS A 187 -0.84 -14.00 14.83
N LYS A 188 0.49 -13.94 14.69
CA LYS A 188 1.42 -14.55 15.66
C LYS A 188 1.31 -13.96 17.06
N LEU A 189 1.20 -12.64 17.15
CA LEU A 189 1.16 -11.91 18.42
C LEU A 189 -0.26 -11.69 18.93
N LYS A 190 -1.26 -12.15 18.17
CA LYS A 190 -2.71 -11.97 18.48
C LYS A 190 -3.09 -10.49 18.66
N ILE A 191 -2.50 -9.62 17.84
CA ILE A 191 -2.80 -8.20 17.80
C ILE A 191 -3.79 -7.96 16.65
N PRO A 192 -5.06 -7.68 16.91
CA PRO A 192 -6.11 -7.71 15.87
C PRO A 192 -6.19 -6.44 15.01
N LEU A 193 -5.48 -5.37 15.36
CA LEU A 193 -5.57 -4.08 14.70
C LEU A 193 -4.26 -3.72 14.00
N ILE A 194 -4.34 -3.40 12.69
CA ILE A 194 -3.19 -2.95 11.89
C ILE A 194 -3.53 -1.60 11.27
N PHE A 195 -2.63 -0.63 11.39
CA PHE A 195 -2.71 0.65 10.71
C PHE A 195 -1.79 0.67 9.50
N LEU A 196 -2.37 0.67 8.30
CA LEU A 196 -1.61 0.78 7.06
C LEU A 196 -1.42 2.24 6.67
N GLY A 197 -0.22 2.61 6.20
CA GLY A 197 0.13 3.98 5.85
C GLY A 197 -0.30 4.41 4.45
N GLU A 198 -0.85 3.53 3.66
CA GLU A 198 -1.16 3.76 2.25
C GLU A 198 -2.64 3.48 1.97
N PRO A 199 -3.49 4.52 1.86
CA PRO A 199 -4.86 4.33 1.43
C PRO A 199 -4.90 4.17 -0.10
N PHE A 200 -5.54 3.09 -0.57
CA PHE A 200 -5.68 2.83 -2.01
C PHE A 200 -6.43 3.94 -2.77
N SER A 201 -7.34 4.61 -2.08
CA SER A 201 -8.11 5.72 -2.65
C SER A 201 -7.26 6.94 -3.03
N GLU A 202 -6.02 7.06 -2.53
CA GLU A 202 -5.12 8.17 -2.87
C GLU A 202 -4.44 7.94 -4.22
N PHE A 203 -4.26 6.70 -4.65
CA PHE A 203 -3.54 6.37 -5.88
C PHE A 203 -4.38 6.49 -7.14
N GLY A 204 -5.62 6.98 -7.05
CA GLY A 204 -6.47 7.22 -8.21
C GLY A 204 -6.76 5.96 -9.01
N SER A 205 -6.90 4.81 -8.34
CA SER A 205 -7.43 3.62 -8.97
C SER A 205 -8.84 3.95 -9.43
N GLU A 206 -9.12 3.76 -10.73
CA GLU A 206 -10.48 3.88 -11.28
C GLU A 206 -11.39 2.70 -10.86
N GLU A 207 -10.90 1.78 -10.05
CA GLU A 207 -11.82 0.90 -9.34
C GLU A 207 -12.69 1.83 -8.51
N GLU A 208 -13.92 1.99 -8.95
CA GLU A 208 -15.00 2.49 -8.15
C GLU A 208 -15.05 1.60 -6.91
N TYR A 209 -14.24 1.96 -5.92
CA TYR A 209 -14.59 1.59 -4.58
C TYR A 209 -15.93 2.27 -4.38
N GLU A 210 -16.99 1.50 -4.48
CA GLU A 210 -18.29 1.96 -4.08
C GLU A 210 -18.06 2.70 -2.79
N ASP A 211 -18.52 3.94 -2.69
CA ASP A 211 -18.27 4.85 -1.57
C ASP A 211 -18.63 4.26 -0.20
N GLU A 212 -19.13 3.03 -0.18
CA GLU A 212 -19.56 2.24 0.96
C GLU A 212 -18.59 1.13 1.40
N GLN A 213 -17.50 0.85 0.68
CA GLN A 213 -16.51 -0.14 1.13
C GLN A 213 -15.55 0.46 2.17
N TYR A 214 -15.98 0.43 3.43
CA TYR A 214 -15.17 0.85 4.58
C TYR A 214 -14.07 -0.13 4.98
N PHE A 215 -13.91 -1.25 4.29
CA PHE A 215 -12.93 -2.28 4.63
C PHE A 215 -12.36 -2.93 3.38
N MET A 216 -11.11 -3.34 3.50
CA MET A 216 -10.42 -4.07 2.45
C MET A 216 -10.91 -5.51 2.43
N PRO A 217 -11.39 -6.03 1.29
CA PRO A 217 -11.91 -7.39 1.24
C PRO A 217 -10.81 -8.42 1.51
N PRO A 218 -11.13 -9.58 2.12
CA PRO A 218 -10.15 -10.63 2.40
C PRO A 218 -9.37 -11.09 1.16
N LYS A 219 -9.98 -11.07 -0.03
CA LYS A 219 -9.30 -11.38 -1.31
C LYS A 219 -8.07 -10.53 -1.60
N TYR A 220 -7.96 -9.38 -0.95
CA TYR A 220 -6.79 -8.51 -1.04
C TYR A 220 -5.55 -9.11 -0.36
N PHE A 221 -5.76 -9.85 0.72
CA PHE A 221 -4.69 -10.47 1.50
C PHE A 221 -4.50 -11.94 1.16
N THR A 222 -5.50 -12.58 0.58
CA THR A 222 -5.49 -14.00 0.28
C THR A 222 -5.96 -14.22 -1.16
N LYS A 223 -5.09 -14.75 -2.02
CA LYS A 223 -5.58 -15.34 -3.27
C LYS A 223 -6.44 -16.55 -2.92
N GLN A 224 -7.52 -16.77 -3.68
CA GLN A 224 -8.36 -17.96 -3.53
C GLN A 224 -7.51 -19.21 -3.71
N LYS A 225 -7.86 -20.29 -3.03
CA LYS A 225 -7.10 -21.56 -2.95
C LYS A 225 -6.68 -22.16 -4.30
N ASP A 226 -7.36 -21.79 -5.38
CA ASP A 226 -7.18 -22.40 -6.71
C ASP A 226 -6.30 -21.55 -7.65
N GLN A 227 -5.69 -20.46 -7.18
CA GLN A 227 -4.80 -19.66 -8.01
C GLN A 227 -3.34 -19.99 -7.70
N ASN A 228 -2.58 -20.38 -8.72
CA ASN A 228 -1.14 -20.54 -8.63
C ASN A 228 -0.50 -19.21 -8.21
N ILE A 229 -0.09 -19.13 -6.95
CA ILE A 229 0.59 -17.94 -6.43
C ILE A 229 1.97 -17.87 -7.08
N LYS A 230 2.24 -16.76 -7.75
CA LYS A 230 3.55 -16.46 -8.33
C LYS A 230 4.32 -15.50 -7.42
N LEU A 231 5.57 -15.79 -7.19
CA LEU A 231 6.53 -14.90 -6.56
C LEU A 231 7.66 -14.63 -7.55
N ALA A 232 8.01 -13.38 -7.75
CA ALA A 232 9.02 -13.00 -8.75
C ALA A 232 8.69 -13.47 -10.18
N GLY A 233 7.40 -13.55 -10.54
CA GLY A 233 6.92 -14.04 -11.83
C GLY A 233 6.95 -15.56 -11.98
N VAL A 234 7.35 -16.30 -10.96
CA VAL A 234 7.47 -17.77 -10.96
C VAL A 234 6.46 -18.37 -9.98
N GLU A 235 5.84 -19.47 -10.35
CA GLU A 235 4.97 -20.25 -9.46
C GLU A 235 5.75 -20.68 -8.21
N ILE A 236 5.17 -20.51 -7.02
CA ILE A 236 5.85 -20.85 -5.75
C ILE A 236 6.27 -22.32 -5.73
N SER A 237 5.46 -23.21 -6.30
CA SER A 237 5.79 -24.64 -6.42
C SER A 237 7.07 -24.94 -7.20
N LYS A 238 7.54 -24.01 -8.00
CA LYS A 238 8.79 -24.11 -8.78
C LYS A 238 9.98 -23.43 -8.10
N LEU A 239 9.75 -22.73 -6.99
CA LEU A 239 10.78 -22.05 -6.20
C LEU A 239 11.25 -22.87 -5.00
N ILE A 240 10.50 -23.89 -4.63
CA ILE A 240 10.77 -24.86 -3.56
C ILE A 240 11.20 -26.17 -4.20
#